data_debff6e77599af13452b1a75fffd8348
#
_entry.id   debff6e77599af13452b1a75fffd8348
#
_cell.length_a   1.000
_cell.length_b   1.000
_cell.length_c   1.000
_cell.angle_alpha   90.00
_cell.angle_beta   90.00
_cell.angle_gamma   90.00
#
_symmetry.space_group_name_H-M   'P 1'
#
loop_
_entity.id
_entity.type
_entity.pdbx_description
1 polymer ?
#
loop_
_entity_poly.entity_id
_entity_poly.type
_entity_poly.pdbx_seq_one_letter_code
_entity_poly.pdbx_strand_id
1 'polypeptide(L)'
;MEKKTYQLISAVEDYHDFKNKKLNSTAIMTASSHQFCFFTSEACLNQDTIPYRKRDFFKVSYLRGDYIIHYGDESIRVKGASLSIFSPSVSYTIEALEEEYNAGYFIFTDYFYNDFFKSTITQFPLFKNGVKTIYPLDTEKEKRTQELFDKIQELAKSDYQYRFDLIRNTISELLHYANTLTPSAEQAHSMSARERLVNVFNEMLENQFPADLHDDTQLLRTAGDFADQLNVHVNYLNRVTKEITGKTSRDHIYERFLKESLILLNHSSWSIAEIAYSLGYKDVSHFNHFFKKMTNTRPSDYRKR
;
A
#
# COMPACT_ATOMS: atom_id res chain seq x y z
N MET A 1 0.95 2.94 -31.63
CA MET A 1 0.81 3.24 -30.18
C MET A 1 0.53 1.93 -29.47
N GLU A 2 1.53 1.34 -28.83
CA GLU A 2 1.39 0.08 -28.10
C GLU A 2 0.49 0.29 -26.88
N LYS A 3 -0.55 -0.53 -26.78
CA LYS A 3 -1.42 -0.57 -25.60
C LYS A 3 -0.59 -1.09 -24.40
N LYS A 4 -0.21 -0.22 -23.50
CA LYS A 4 0.33 -0.63 -22.20
C LYS A 4 -0.79 -1.33 -21.42
N THR A 5 -0.80 -2.65 -21.47
CA THR A 5 -1.63 -3.48 -20.60
C THR A 5 -1.07 -3.34 -19.18
N TYR A 6 -1.78 -2.64 -18.33
CA TYR A 6 -1.40 -2.49 -16.91
C TYR A 6 -1.82 -3.76 -16.18
N GLN A 7 -0.86 -4.61 -15.87
CA GLN A 7 -1.06 -5.75 -14.99
C GLN A 7 -1.28 -5.25 -13.56
N LEU A 8 -2.34 -5.70 -12.90
CA LEU A 8 -2.56 -5.44 -11.47
C LEU A 8 -1.49 -6.21 -10.69
N ILE A 9 -0.60 -5.48 -10.02
CA ILE A 9 0.41 -6.04 -9.12
C ILE A 9 -0.10 -5.77 -7.71
N SER A 10 -1.14 -6.50 -7.29
CA SER A 10 -1.71 -6.36 -5.96
C SER A 10 -1.14 -7.39 -5.00
N ALA A 11 -1.02 -8.63 -5.41
CA ALA A 11 -0.53 -9.72 -4.59
C ALA A 11 1.00 -9.84 -4.59
N VAL A 12 1.55 -10.55 -3.61
CA VAL A 12 2.98 -10.86 -3.50
C VAL A 12 3.48 -11.60 -4.73
N GLU A 13 2.70 -12.51 -5.30
CA GLU A 13 3.00 -13.26 -6.52
C GLU A 13 3.12 -12.37 -7.75
N ASP A 14 2.14 -11.51 -7.97
CA ASP A 14 2.14 -10.60 -9.10
C ASP A 14 3.34 -9.66 -9.06
N TYR A 15 3.74 -9.23 -7.85
CA TYR A 15 4.91 -8.38 -7.65
C TYR A 15 6.20 -9.14 -7.94
N HIS A 16 6.30 -10.39 -7.50
CA HIS A 16 7.42 -11.27 -7.78
C HIS A 16 7.55 -11.53 -9.29
N ASP A 17 6.46 -11.91 -9.96
CA ASP A 17 6.46 -12.19 -11.39
C ASP A 17 6.79 -10.95 -12.23
N PHE A 18 6.32 -9.78 -11.82
CA PHE A 18 6.69 -8.51 -12.42
C PHE A 18 8.19 -8.25 -12.32
N LYS A 19 8.78 -8.47 -11.14
CA LYS A 19 10.22 -8.29 -10.93
C LYS A 19 11.04 -9.32 -11.70
N ASN A 20 10.68 -10.58 -11.69
CA ASN A 20 11.38 -11.63 -12.42
C ASN A 20 11.37 -11.44 -13.95
N LYS A 21 10.22 -11.08 -14.52
CA LYS A 21 10.10 -10.81 -15.97
C LYS A 21 10.96 -9.64 -16.44
N LYS A 22 11.19 -8.65 -15.58
CA LYS A 22 11.97 -7.46 -15.94
C LYS A 22 13.47 -7.59 -15.68
N LEU A 23 13.86 -8.40 -14.70
CA LEU A 23 15.21 -8.37 -14.15
C LEU A 23 16.12 -9.48 -14.65
N ASN A 24 15.58 -10.54 -15.29
CA ASN A 24 16.32 -11.79 -15.53
C ASN A 24 17.12 -12.24 -14.27
N SER A 25 16.74 -11.78 -13.08
CA SER A 25 17.48 -11.98 -11.85
C SER A 25 16.79 -13.04 -11.00
N THR A 26 17.58 -13.89 -10.44
CA THR A 26 17.23 -14.82 -9.37
C THR A 26 16.89 -14.05 -8.09
N ALA A 27 15.79 -13.31 -8.09
CA ALA A 27 15.20 -12.86 -6.83
C ALA A 27 14.97 -14.12 -6.00
N ILE A 28 15.50 -14.16 -4.80
CA ILE A 28 15.39 -15.34 -3.95
C ILE A 28 13.95 -15.41 -3.50
N MET A 29 13.19 -16.19 -4.24
CA MET A 29 11.84 -16.54 -3.85
C MET A 29 11.88 -17.79 -3.01
N THR A 30 11.46 -17.70 -1.80
CA THR A 30 11.15 -18.84 -0.97
C THR A 30 9.67 -19.09 -1.01
N ALA A 31 9.22 -19.58 -2.15
CA ALA A 31 7.82 -19.88 -2.31
C ALA A 31 7.48 -21.27 -1.79
N SER A 32 6.87 -21.32 -0.66
CA SER A 32 5.81 -22.28 -0.41
C SER A 32 4.51 -21.60 0.05
N SER A 33 4.53 -20.29 0.19
CA SER A 33 3.29 -19.52 0.41
C SER A 33 3.41 -18.24 -0.41
N HIS A 34 2.45 -17.96 -1.24
CA HIS A 34 2.22 -16.71 -1.96
C HIS A 34 2.17 -15.45 -1.05
N GLN A 35 2.77 -15.50 0.14
CA GLN A 35 2.55 -14.57 1.24
C GLN A 35 3.80 -13.88 1.77
N PHE A 36 5.00 -14.36 1.39
CA PHE A 36 6.29 -13.77 1.79
C PHE A 36 7.31 -13.87 0.66
N CYS A 37 8.07 -12.79 0.43
CA CYS A 37 9.19 -12.79 -0.51
C CYS A 37 10.30 -11.86 -0.05
N PHE A 38 11.55 -12.28 -0.20
CA PHE A 38 12.76 -11.51 0.09
C PHE A 38 13.45 -11.11 -1.22
N PHE A 39 13.92 -9.87 -1.33
CA PHE A 39 14.61 -9.32 -2.48
C PHE A 39 15.96 -8.73 -2.08
N THR A 40 17.02 -9.12 -2.80
CA THR A 40 18.38 -8.59 -2.61
C THR A 40 18.57 -7.23 -3.32
N SER A 41 19.73 -6.61 -3.10
CA SER A 41 20.10 -5.34 -3.72
C SER A 41 20.04 -5.36 -5.25
N GLU A 42 20.41 -6.46 -5.89
CA GLU A 42 20.35 -6.64 -7.34
C GLU A 42 18.92 -6.47 -7.89
N ALA A 43 17.92 -6.90 -7.12
CA ALA A 43 16.52 -6.70 -7.45
C ALA A 43 16.02 -5.26 -7.25
N CYS A 44 16.79 -4.42 -6.56
CA CYS A 44 16.45 -3.02 -6.29
C CYS A 44 17.02 -2.05 -7.33
N LEU A 45 18.11 -2.42 -8.02
CA LEU A 45 18.93 -1.56 -8.87
C LEU A 45 18.28 -1.13 -10.20
N ASN A 46 17.15 -1.68 -10.57
CA ASN A 46 16.48 -1.23 -11.79
C ASN A 46 15.61 -0.01 -11.53
N GLN A 47 15.98 1.09 -12.16
CA GLN A 47 15.36 2.43 -12.16
C GLN A 47 13.90 2.49 -12.65
N ASP A 48 13.26 1.37 -12.84
CA ASP A 48 11.84 1.36 -13.20
C ASP A 48 11.01 1.86 -12.02
N THR A 49 10.52 3.07 -12.16
CA THR A 49 9.47 3.64 -11.31
C THR A 49 8.34 2.64 -11.17
N ILE A 50 8.28 1.97 -10.02
CA ILE A 50 7.14 1.10 -9.73
C ILE A 50 5.92 2.01 -9.73
N PRO A 51 4.90 1.72 -10.56
CA PRO A 51 3.73 2.59 -10.62
C PRO A 51 3.15 2.83 -9.23
N TYR A 52 2.80 4.08 -8.94
CA TYR A 52 2.10 4.48 -7.73
C TYR A 52 0.79 3.69 -7.60
N ARG A 53 0.75 2.68 -6.72
CA ARG A 53 -0.40 1.77 -6.55
C ARG A 53 -0.55 1.32 -5.11
N LYS A 54 -1.79 1.06 -4.73
CA LYS A 54 -2.13 0.30 -3.52
C LYS A 54 -1.58 -1.13 -3.67
N ARG A 55 -1.05 -1.68 -2.62
CA ARG A 55 -0.49 -3.03 -2.53
C ARG A 55 -1.20 -3.77 -1.41
N ASP A 56 -1.34 -5.09 -1.54
CA ASP A 56 -1.98 -5.93 -0.52
C ASP A 56 -0.94 -6.58 0.41
N PHE A 57 0.23 -5.96 0.53
CA PHE A 57 1.33 -6.47 1.35
C PHE A 57 2.06 -5.35 2.08
N PHE A 58 2.64 -5.70 3.21
CA PHE A 58 3.63 -4.89 3.92
C PHE A 58 4.98 -4.99 3.23
N LYS A 59 5.73 -3.91 3.22
CA LYS A 59 7.12 -3.92 2.75
C LYS A 59 8.03 -3.33 3.81
N VAL A 60 9.11 -4.03 4.12
CA VAL A 60 10.20 -3.56 4.97
C VAL A 60 11.45 -3.48 4.14
N SER A 61 12.09 -2.32 4.10
CA SER A 61 13.27 -2.06 3.28
C SER A 61 14.41 -1.51 4.12
N TYR A 62 15.60 -2.09 3.96
CA TYR A 62 16.86 -1.47 4.32
C TYR A 62 17.47 -0.88 3.06
N LEU A 63 17.79 0.41 3.09
CA LEU A 63 18.35 1.16 1.97
C LEU A 63 19.55 1.98 2.47
N ARG A 64 20.64 1.99 1.70
CA ARG A 64 21.80 2.87 1.94
C ARG A 64 22.17 3.57 0.64
N GLY A 65 22.13 4.90 0.63
CA GLY A 65 22.41 5.74 -0.54
C GLY A 65 21.73 7.08 -0.45
N ASP A 66 21.62 7.77 -1.58
CA ASP A 66 20.85 9.02 -1.73
C ASP A 66 19.63 8.74 -2.61
N TYR A 67 18.43 8.91 -2.08
CA TYR A 67 17.18 8.59 -2.77
C TYR A 67 16.01 9.44 -2.27
N ILE A 68 14.96 9.50 -3.07
CA ILE A 68 13.72 10.19 -2.72
C ILE A 68 12.58 9.18 -2.60
N ILE A 69 11.82 9.26 -1.53
CA ILE A 69 10.56 8.54 -1.40
C ILE A 69 9.42 9.52 -1.66
N HIS A 70 8.63 9.25 -2.70
CA HIS A 70 7.46 10.05 -3.05
C HIS A 70 6.20 9.41 -2.46
N TYR A 71 5.47 10.17 -1.66
CA TYR A 71 4.16 9.84 -1.13
C TYR A 71 3.17 10.80 -1.78
N GLY A 72 2.34 10.38 -2.68
CA GLY A 72 1.28 11.18 -3.27
C GLY A 72 1.58 12.67 -3.51
N ASP A 73 1.55 13.43 -2.45
CA ASP A 73 1.69 14.89 -2.40
C ASP A 73 3.00 15.39 -1.78
N GLU A 74 3.82 14.49 -1.23
CA GLU A 74 5.05 14.83 -0.53
C GLU A 74 6.21 13.96 -0.96
N SER A 75 7.41 14.52 -0.93
CA SER A 75 8.65 13.82 -1.26
C SER A 75 9.66 14.00 -0.14
N ILE A 76 10.22 12.88 0.33
CA ILE A 76 11.21 12.86 1.41
C ILE A 76 12.53 12.38 0.83
N ARG A 77 13.56 13.22 0.86
CA ARG A 77 14.92 12.84 0.52
C ARG A 77 15.59 12.18 1.70
N VAL A 78 16.19 11.04 1.46
CA VAL A 78 16.90 10.25 2.46
C VAL A 78 18.33 10.07 2.03
N LYS A 79 19.29 10.37 2.92
CA LYS A 79 20.72 10.18 2.70
C LYS A 79 21.30 9.23 3.74
N GLY A 80 22.14 8.30 3.29
CA GLY A 80 22.80 7.31 4.13
C GLY A 80 21.94 6.06 4.35
N ALA A 81 22.16 5.39 5.48
CA ALA A 81 21.43 4.18 5.82
C ALA A 81 20.07 4.47 6.46
N SER A 82 19.05 3.73 6.05
CA SER A 82 17.72 3.85 6.63
C SER A 82 16.96 2.52 6.65
N LEU A 83 16.06 2.39 7.61
CA LEU A 83 15.01 1.38 7.65
C LEU A 83 13.68 2.05 7.29
N SER A 84 12.98 1.52 6.29
CA SER A 84 11.69 2.02 5.86
C SER A 84 10.64 0.92 5.91
N ILE A 85 9.47 1.22 6.47
CA ILE A 85 8.38 0.25 6.67
C ILE A 85 7.11 0.83 6.04
N PHE A 86 6.51 0.10 5.11
CA PHE A 86 5.33 0.53 4.36
C PHE A 86 4.17 -0.43 4.58
N SER A 87 3.02 0.10 4.94
CA SER A 87 1.77 -0.65 5.02
C SER A 87 1.06 -0.69 3.66
N PRO A 88 0.12 -1.63 3.46
CA PRO A 88 -0.71 -1.69 2.25
C PRO A 88 -1.48 -0.40 1.95
N SER A 89 -1.86 0.35 3.00
CA SER A 89 -2.62 1.59 2.88
C SER A 89 -1.80 2.77 2.33
N VAL A 90 -0.45 2.68 2.34
CA VAL A 90 0.44 3.76 1.92
C VAL A 90 0.92 3.53 0.50
N SER A 91 0.55 4.41 -0.42
CA SER A 91 1.09 4.42 -1.78
C SER A 91 2.37 5.27 -1.83
N TYR A 92 3.43 4.73 -2.41
CA TYR A 92 4.71 5.42 -2.54
C TYR A 92 5.48 4.94 -3.77
N THR A 93 6.46 5.75 -4.21
CA THR A 93 7.52 5.35 -5.14
C THR A 93 8.87 5.73 -4.57
N ILE A 94 9.93 5.05 -5.01
CA ILE A 94 11.30 5.35 -4.60
C ILE A 94 12.09 5.68 -5.85
N GLU A 95 12.76 6.84 -5.84
CA GLU A 95 13.65 7.32 -6.87
C GLU A 95 15.09 7.31 -6.32
N ALA A 96 15.97 6.51 -6.92
CA ALA A 96 17.39 6.51 -6.59
C ALA A 96 18.08 7.72 -7.29
N LEU A 97 18.88 8.46 -6.54
CA LEU A 97 19.65 9.60 -7.07
C LEU A 97 21.09 9.20 -7.42
N GLU A 98 21.56 8.06 -6.95
CA GLU A 98 22.89 7.49 -7.19
C GLU A 98 22.77 6.12 -7.85
N GLU A 99 23.77 5.75 -8.67
CA GLU A 99 23.78 4.43 -9.33
C GLU A 99 24.15 3.29 -8.37
N GLU A 100 24.98 3.58 -7.37
CA GLU A 100 25.41 2.60 -6.36
C GLU A 100 24.69 2.84 -5.04
N TYR A 101 23.79 1.94 -4.70
CA TYR A 101 23.21 1.89 -3.36
C TYR A 101 23.05 0.44 -2.90
N ASN A 102 23.27 0.21 -1.62
CA ASN A 102 23.02 -1.09 -1.01
C ASN A 102 21.56 -1.12 -0.55
N ALA A 103 20.86 -2.18 -0.91
CA ALA A 103 19.45 -2.28 -0.59
C ALA A 103 19.05 -3.75 -0.39
N GLY A 104 18.11 -3.96 0.52
CA GLY A 104 17.42 -5.23 0.67
C GLY A 104 16.00 -4.95 1.15
N TYR A 105 15.05 -5.72 0.72
CA TYR A 105 13.70 -5.62 1.24
C TYR A 105 12.97 -6.94 1.18
N PHE A 106 11.98 -7.07 2.02
CA PHE A 106 11.03 -8.16 1.94
C PHE A 106 9.59 -7.64 1.99
N ILE A 107 8.70 -8.43 1.43
CA ILE A 107 7.28 -8.18 1.41
C ILE A 107 6.54 -9.36 2.02
N PHE A 108 5.44 -9.10 2.71
CA PHE A 108 4.59 -10.13 3.28
C PHE A 108 3.16 -9.64 3.45
N THR A 109 2.20 -10.59 3.45
CA THR A 109 0.79 -10.29 3.68
C THR A 109 0.49 -10.20 5.18
N ASP A 110 -0.62 -9.57 5.55
CA ASP A 110 -1.13 -9.58 6.91
C ASP A 110 -1.44 -11.01 7.38
N TYR A 111 -1.96 -11.86 6.49
CA TYR A 111 -2.24 -13.26 6.79
C TYR A 111 -0.97 -14.02 7.17
N PHE A 112 0.17 -13.81 6.47
CA PHE A 112 1.44 -14.42 6.82
C PHE A 112 1.86 -14.15 8.25
N TYR A 113 1.60 -12.94 8.75
CA TYR A 113 1.97 -12.54 10.12
C TYR A 113 0.90 -12.92 11.14
N ASN A 114 -0.37 -12.59 10.87
CA ASN A 114 -1.46 -12.71 11.83
C ASN A 114 -1.83 -14.16 12.15
N ASP A 115 -1.69 -15.08 11.18
CA ASP A 115 -2.01 -16.50 11.37
C ASP A 115 -1.13 -17.15 12.46
N PHE A 116 0.10 -16.67 12.62
CA PHE A 116 1.02 -17.16 13.64
C PHE A 116 0.89 -16.44 14.98
N PHE A 117 0.80 -15.11 14.94
CA PHE A 117 0.63 -14.30 16.13
C PHE A 117 -0.86 -14.00 16.30
N LYS A 118 -1.49 -14.38 17.40
CA LYS A 118 -2.89 -14.06 17.73
C LYS A 118 -3.15 -12.55 17.92
N SER A 119 -2.34 -11.70 17.27
CA SER A 119 -2.40 -10.25 17.28
C SER A 119 -2.29 -9.73 15.85
N THR A 120 -3.05 -8.71 15.51
CA THR A 120 -3.05 -8.10 14.19
C THR A 120 -1.81 -7.20 14.03
N ILE A 121 -1.07 -7.36 12.93
CA ILE A 121 0.09 -6.53 12.60
C ILE A 121 -0.26 -5.03 12.59
N THR A 122 -1.47 -4.68 12.21
CA THR A 122 -1.98 -3.30 12.18
C THR A 122 -2.09 -2.65 13.56
N GLN A 123 -1.98 -3.42 14.66
CA GLN A 123 -1.95 -2.87 16.03
C GLN A 123 -0.60 -2.23 16.38
N PHE A 124 0.47 -2.53 15.63
CA PHE A 124 1.74 -1.86 15.84
C PHE A 124 1.61 -0.35 15.56
N PRO A 125 2.17 0.50 16.45
CA PRO A 125 2.18 1.96 16.24
C PRO A 125 2.75 2.40 14.89
N LEU A 126 3.67 1.60 14.32
CA LEU A 126 4.31 1.80 13.02
C LEU A 126 3.31 1.86 11.86
N PHE A 127 2.15 1.20 12.00
CA PHE A 127 1.14 1.09 10.94
C PHE A 127 -0.08 1.97 11.19
N LYS A 128 -0.01 2.84 12.22
CA LYS A 128 -1.07 3.84 12.41
C LYS A 128 -1.07 4.83 11.25
N ASN A 129 -2.27 5.21 10.84
CA ASN A 129 -2.48 6.06 9.67
C ASN A 129 -1.67 7.34 9.68
N GLY A 130 -1.12 7.68 8.52
CA GLY A 130 -0.31 8.87 8.30
C GLY A 130 1.08 8.83 8.93
N VAL A 131 1.48 7.73 9.56
CA VAL A 131 2.85 7.55 10.03
C VAL A 131 3.73 7.13 8.87
N LYS A 132 4.65 7.99 8.48
CA LYS A 132 5.71 7.68 7.51
C LYS A 132 6.87 7.06 8.28
N THR A 133 7.05 5.78 8.13
CA THR A 133 7.99 4.98 8.92
C THR A 133 9.33 4.88 8.20
N ILE A 134 10.10 5.98 8.19
CA ILE A 134 11.47 6.03 7.69
C ILE A 134 12.39 6.39 8.86
N TYR A 135 13.30 5.51 9.18
CA TYR A 135 14.22 5.63 10.30
C TYR A 135 15.65 5.78 9.80
N PRO A 136 16.29 6.96 9.92
CA PRO A 136 17.72 7.11 9.67
C PRO A 136 18.49 6.22 10.65
N LEU A 137 19.51 5.54 10.14
CA LEU A 137 20.32 4.61 10.91
C LEU A 137 21.74 5.17 11.06
N ASP A 138 22.21 5.30 12.29
CA ASP A 138 23.63 5.43 12.59
C ASP A 138 24.32 4.06 12.46
N THR A 139 25.63 4.02 12.60
CA THR A 139 26.44 2.82 12.39
C THR A 139 26.01 1.63 13.26
N GLU A 140 25.62 1.87 14.52
CA GLU A 140 25.19 0.81 15.44
C GLU A 140 23.81 0.27 15.04
N LYS A 141 22.87 1.17 14.78
CA LYS A 141 21.51 0.81 14.33
C LYS A 141 21.51 0.15 12.96
N GLU A 142 22.38 0.60 12.06
CA GLU A 142 22.58 0.00 10.75
C GLU A 142 23.05 -1.46 10.89
N LYS A 143 24.09 -1.69 11.70
CA LYS A 143 24.59 -3.04 11.95
C LYS A 143 23.48 -3.96 12.49
N ARG A 144 22.72 -3.50 13.46
CA ARG A 144 21.62 -4.28 14.02
C ARG A 144 20.53 -4.57 12.99
N THR A 145 20.22 -3.61 12.14
CA THR A 145 19.24 -3.80 11.05
C THR A 145 19.75 -4.82 10.04
N GLN A 146 21.02 -4.75 9.64
CA GLN A 146 21.62 -5.70 8.73
C GLN A 146 21.60 -7.12 9.30
N GLU A 147 21.99 -7.31 10.57
CA GLU A 147 21.94 -8.62 11.22
C GLU A 147 20.56 -9.29 11.13
N LEU A 148 19.48 -8.49 11.30
CA LEU A 148 18.11 -8.99 11.17
C LEU A 148 17.74 -9.32 9.72
N PHE A 149 18.17 -8.50 8.77
CA PHE A 149 17.95 -8.75 7.34
C PHE A 149 18.71 -9.98 6.85
N ASP A 150 19.97 -10.12 7.23
CA ASP A 150 20.82 -11.28 6.89
C ASP A 150 20.21 -12.57 7.44
N LYS A 151 19.75 -12.55 8.69
CA LYS A 151 19.05 -13.68 9.32
C LYS A 151 17.78 -14.07 8.56
N ILE A 152 16.96 -13.09 8.13
CA ILE A 152 15.76 -13.36 7.32
C ILE A 152 16.17 -13.95 5.97
N GLN A 153 17.22 -13.42 5.33
CA GLN A 153 17.72 -13.91 4.05
C GLN A 153 18.24 -15.34 4.14
N GLU A 154 19.01 -15.66 5.17
CA GLU A 154 19.54 -17.02 5.41
C GLU A 154 18.39 -18.02 5.64
N LEU A 155 17.42 -17.66 6.48
CA LEU A 155 16.23 -18.47 6.71
C LEU A 155 15.42 -18.67 5.43
N ALA A 156 15.31 -17.62 4.63
CA ALA A 156 14.61 -17.67 3.36
C ALA A 156 15.25 -18.66 2.37
N LYS A 157 16.57 -18.84 2.40
CA LYS A 157 17.32 -19.81 1.60
C LYS A 157 17.36 -21.23 2.21
N SER A 158 17.00 -21.36 3.47
CA SER A 158 17.12 -22.62 4.22
C SER A 158 16.06 -23.64 3.82
N ASP A 159 16.40 -24.92 3.88
CA ASP A 159 15.48 -26.04 3.72
C ASP A 159 14.81 -26.45 5.03
N TYR A 160 15.02 -25.68 6.12
CA TYR A 160 14.46 -25.99 7.42
C TYR A 160 12.93 -25.95 7.39
N GLN A 161 12.30 -27.02 7.87
CA GLN A 161 10.85 -27.19 7.79
C GLN A 161 10.05 -26.03 8.42
N TYR A 162 10.55 -25.47 9.53
CA TYR A 162 9.89 -24.38 10.27
C TYR A 162 10.55 -23.00 10.01
N ARG A 163 11.22 -22.82 8.87
CA ARG A 163 11.90 -21.57 8.53
C ARG A 163 10.97 -20.36 8.54
N PHE A 164 9.70 -20.53 8.14
CA PHE A 164 8.74 -19.43 8.14
C PHE A 164 8.33 -18.98 9.53
N ASP A 165 8.32 -19.87 10.51
CA ASP A 165 8.08 -19.51 11.91
C ASP A 165 9.22 -18.65 12.45
N LEU A 166 10.46 -19.00 12.10
CA LEU A 166 11.64 -18.21 12.45
C LEU A 166 11.67 -16.86 11.72
N ILE A 167 11.25 -16.82 10.44
CA ILE A 167 11.12 -15.57 9.69
C ILE A 167 10.08 -14.66 10.36
N ARG A 168 8.90 -15.13 10.71
CA ARG A 168 7.87 -14.36 11.42
C ARG A 168 8.38 -13.81 12.75
N ASN A 169 9.08 -14.64 13.54
CA ASN A 169 9.69 -14.20 14.79
C ASN A 169 10.73 -13.09 14.56
N THR A 170 11.56 -13.20 13.52
CA THR A 170 12.58 -12.20 13.18
C THR A 170 11.92 -10.92 12.66
N ILE A 171 10.85 -11.02 11.89
CA ILE A 171 10.02 -9.86 11.48
C ILE A 171 9.45 -9.16 12.72
N SER A 172 8.90 -9.92 13.67
CA SER A 172 8.37 -9.37 14.92
C SER A 172 9.46 -8.64 15.72
N GLU A 173 10.65 -9.25 15.84
CA GLU A 173 11.82 -8.63 16.47
C GLU A 173 12.19 -7.30 15.80
N LEU A 174 12.23 -7.28 14.46
CA LEU A 174 12.54 -6.09 13.67
C LEU A 174 11.48 -4.99 13.85
N LEU A 175 10.20 -5.33 13.87
CA LEU A 175 9.12 -4.37 14.09
C LEU A 175 9.18 -3.78 15.50
N HIS A 176 9.46 -4.58 16.53
CA HIS A 176 9.68 -4.09 17.89
C HIS A 176 10.92 -3.21 17.97
N TYR A 177 12.00 -3.60 17.32
CA TYR A 177 13.21 -2.78 17.24
C TYR A 177 12.90 -1.44 16.57
N ALA A 178 12.20 -1.43 15.43
CA ALA A 178 11.82 -0.21 14.74
C ALA A 178 10.97 0.74 15.62
N ASN A 179 10.11 0.20 16.50
CA ASN A 179 9.37 1.00 17.48
C ASN A 179 10.27 1.73 18.50
N THR A 180 11.51 1.29 18.70
CA THR A 180 12.47 1.97 19.56
C THR A 180 13.26 3.07 18.86
N LEU A 181 13.20 3.10 17.52
CA LEU A 181 13.89 4.08 16.69
C LEU A 181 13.11 5.40 16.66
N THR A 182 13.83 6.49 16.53
CA THR A 182 13.23 7.81 16.31
C THR A 182 13.07 8.03 14.79
N PRO A 183 11.87 8.30 14.29
CA PRO A 183 11.66 8.65 12.90
C PRO A 183 12.46 9.89 12.50
N SER A 184 12.76 10.08 11.21
CA SER A 184 13.41 11.28 10.69
C SER A 184 12.73 12.55 11.21
N ALA A 185 13.50 13.55 11.63
CA ALA A 185 12.97 14.80 12.19
C ALA A 185 12.09 15.58 11.19
N GLU A 186 12.28 15.38 9.89
CA GLU A 186 11.38 15.89 8.85
C GLU A 186 9.98 15.25 8.91
N GLN A 187 9.85 14.11 9.59
CA GLN A 187 8.58 13.41 9.83
C GLN A 187 7.91 13.78 11.16
N ALA A 188 8.65 14.45 12.04
CA ALA A 188 8.13 14.94 13.33
C ALA A 188 7.29 16.23 13.19
N HIS A 189 6.83 16.59 11.98
CA HIS A 189 5.69 17.47 11.86
C HIS A 189 4.52 16.79 12.56
N SER A 190 4.22 17.28 13.75
CA SER A 190 3.02 16.84 14.47
C SER A 190 1.85 17.12 13.53
N MET A 191 1.31 16.07 12.91
CA MET A 191 0.14 16.18 12.04
C MET A 191 -0.89 17.04 12.74
N SER A 192 -1.29 18.10 12.09
CA SER A 192 -2.36 18.96 12.60
C SER A 192 -3.63 18.13 12.78
N ALA A 193 -4.54 18.57 13.65
CA ALA A 193 -5.83 17.90 13.79
C ALA A 193 -6.59 17.79 12.45
N ARG A 194 -6.34 18.71 11.52
CA ARG A 194 -6.92 18.73 10.17
C ARG A 194 -6.34 17.63 9.29
N GLU A 195 -5.03 17.46 9.28
CA GLU A 195 -4.35 16.40 8.52
C GLU A 195 -4.76 15.03 9.05
N ARG A 196 -4.85 14.86 10.38
CA ARG A 196 -5.38 13.61 10.98
C ARG A 196 -6.79 13.31 10.53
N LEU A 197 -7.67 14.31 10.48
CA LEU A 197 -9.05 14.14 10.01
C LEU A 197 -9.09 13.64 8.55
N VAL A 198 -8.30 14.25 7.67
CA VAL A 198 -8.25 13.86 6.24
C VAL A 198 -7.67 12.48 6.06
N ASN A 199 -6.67 12.11 6.85
CA ASN A 199 -6.09 10.76 6.79
C ASN A 199 -7.09 9.70 7.26
N VAL A 200 -7.80 9.93 8.36
CA VAL A 200 -8.84 9.01 8.83
C VAL A 200 -9.97 8.89 7.79
N PHE A 201 -10.39 10.00 7.18
CA PHE A 201 -11.36 9.99 6.08
C PHE A 201 -10.87 9.13 4.90
N ASN A 202 -9.63 9.33 4.44
CA ASN A 202 -9.08 8.56 3.33
C ASN A 202 -8.96 7.07 3.68
N GLU A 203 -8.57 6.74 4.91
CA GLU A 203 -8.53 5.37 5.39
C GLU A 203 -9.92 4.71 5.39
N MET A 204 -10.91 5.37 5.96
CA MET A 204 -12.28 4.86 5.95
C MET A 204 -12.78 4.63 4.52
N LEU A 205 -12.44 5.54 3.59
CA LEU A 205 -12.79 5.43 2.18
C LEU A 205 -12.08 4.22 1.51
N GLU A 206 -10.82 4.00 1.81
CA GLU A 206 -10.07 2.88 1.22
C GLU A 206 -10.45 1.52 1.83
N ASN A 207 -10.74 1.47 3.14
CA ASN A 207 -10.98 0.22 3.86
C ASN A 207 -12.33 -0.44 3.53
N GLN A 208 -13.25 0.27 2.90
CA GLN A 208 -14.49 -0.34 2.41
C GLN A 208 -14.34 -1.04 1.04
N PHE A 209 -13.11 -1.14 0.52
CA PHE A 209 -12.83 -1.86 -0.73
C PHE A 209 -11.73 -2.90 -0.54
N PRO A 210 -11.77 -4.05 -1.26
CA PRO A 210 -12.66 -4.35 -2.40
C PRO A 210 -14.12 -4.54 -1.98
N ALA A 211 -15.04 -4.16 -2.87
CA ALA A 211 -16.46 -4.37 -2.64
C ALA A 211 -16.81 -5.86 -2.88
N ASP A 212 -17.55 -6.48 -1.95
CA ASP A 212 -18.01 -7.86 -2.06
C ASP A 212 -19.52 -7.91 -2.33
N LEU A 213 -19.96 -8.89 -3.15
CA LEU A 213 -21.39 -9.15 -3.40
C LEU A 213 -22.12 -9.73 -2.19
N HIS A 214 -21.37 -10.35 -1.28
CA HIS A 214 -21.91 -11.08 -0.13
C HIS A 214 -21.78 -10.33 1.20
N ASP A 215 -21.22 -9.12 1.16
CA ASP A 215 -21.07 -8.29 2.35
C ASP A 215 -22.27 -7.34 2.47
N ASP A 216 -23.11 -7.59 3.48
CA ASP A 216 -24.25 -6.72 3.81
C ASP A 216 -23.83 -5.38 4.44
N THR A 217 -22.52 -5.10 4.55
CA THR A 217 -22.03 -3.81 5.04
C THR A 217 -22.37 -2.69 4.07
N GLN A 218 -23.14 -1.73 4.57
CA GLN A 218 -23.53 -0.57 3.78
C GLN A 218 -22.32 0.33 3.52
N LEU A 219 -21.89 0.43 2.26
CA LEU A 219 -20.81 1.33 1.86
C LEU A 219 -21.17 2.79 2.10
N LEU A 220 -20.24 3.54 2.69
CA LEU A 220 -20.36 5.00 2.81
C LEU A 220 -20.11 5.64 1.44
N ARG A 221 -21.06 6.40 0.93
CA ARG A 221 -21.03 6.90 -0.45
C ARG A 221 -21.06 8.40 -0.60
N THR A 222 -21.40 9.11 0.44
CA THR A 222 -21.51 10.57 0.43
C THR A 222 -20.59 11.20 1.47
N ALA A 223 -20.18 12.43 1.22
CA ALA A 223 -19.40 13.19 2.21
C ALA A 223 -20.15 13.34 3.55
N GLY A 224 -21.49 13.27 3.53
CA GLY A 224 -22.32 13.26 4.74
C GLY A 224 -22.10 12.00 5.55
N ASP A 225 -22.18 10.82 4.90
CA ASP A 225 -21.99 9.52 5.57
C ASP A 225 -20.64 9.45 6.30
N PHE A 226 -19.58 9.93 5.64
CA PHE A 226 -18.24 9.99 6.27
C PHE A 226 -18.16 11.02 7.39
N ALA A 227 -18.79 12.19 7.20
CA ALA A 227 -18.79 13.24 8.20
C ALA A 227 -19.51 12.80 9.48
N ASP A 228 -20.63 12.07 9.34
CA ASP A 228 -21.39 11.50 10.46
C ASP A 228 -20.55 10.46 11.23
N GLN A 229 -19.86 9.56 10.52
CA GLN A 229 -18.97 8.58 11.15
C GLN A 229 -17.76 9.23 11.84
N LEU A 230 -17.27 10.34 11.30
CA LEU A 230 -16.14 11.11 11.86
C LEU A 230 -16.57 12.10 12.96
N ASN A 231 -17.87 12.19 13.26
CA ASN A 231 -18.45 13.16 14.20
C ASN A 231 -18.05 14.62 13.89
N VAL A 232 -18.05 14.99 12.61
CA VAL A 232 -17.78 16.35 12.14
C VAL A 232 -18.87 16.85 11.20
N HIS A 233 -18.98 18.16 11.05
CA HIS A 233 -19.90 18.71 10.06
C HIS A 233 -19.38 18.50 8.64
N VAL A 234 -20.24 18.11 7.69
CA VAL A 234 -19.88 17.80 6.30
C VAL A 234 -19.14 18.97 5.60
N ASN A 235 -19.54 20.22 5.88
CA ASN A 235 -18.86 21.38 5.33
C ASN A 235 -17.43 21.54 5.87
N TYR A 236 -17.21 21.16 7.12
CA TYR A 236 -15.87 21.16 7.71
C TYR A 236 -14.98 20.09 7.06
N LEU A 237 -15.49 18.87 6.92
CA LEU A 237 -14.78 17.80 6.22
C LEU A 237 -14.41 18.22 4.79
N ASN A 238 -15.38 18.72 4.01
CA ASN A 238 -15.13 19.17 2.63
C ASN A 238 -14.08 20.28 2.54
N ARG A 239 -14.16 21.28 3.43
CA ARG A 239 -13.21 22.38 3.46
C ARG A 239 -11.81 21.91 3.78
N VAL A 240 -11.65 21.13 4.87
CA VAL A 240 -10.35 20.67 5.32
C VAL A 240 -9.71 19.72 4.30
N THR A 241 -10.49 18.80 3.72
CA THR A 241 -10.01 17.91 2.67
C THR A 241 -9.51 18.72 1.46
N LYS A 242 -10.28 19.75 1.04
CA LYS A 242 -9.89 20.61 -0.09
C LYS A 242 -8.65 21.45 0.22
N GLU A 243 -8.53 21.98 1.44
CA GLU A 243 -7.34 22.76 1.86
C GLU A 243 -6.06 21.91 1.82
N ILE A 244 -6.15 20.64 2.22
CA ILE A 244 -4.98 19.75 2.33
C ILE A 244 -4.66 19.05 1.01
N THR A 245 -5.68 18.57 0.28
CA THR A 245 -5.48 17.70 -0.90
C THR A 245 -5.73 18.39 -2.23
N GLY A 246 -6.24 19.62 -2.22
CA GLY A 246 -6.69 20.34 -3.42
C GLY A 246 -8.03 19.87 -3.98
N LYS A 247 -8.60 18.76 -3.49
CA LYS A 247 -9.86 18.16 -3.94
C LYS A 247 -10.88 18.08 -2.78
N THR A 248 -12.18 18.14 -3.11
CA THR A 248 -13.21 17.94 -2.09
C THR A 248 -13.31 16.48 -1.66
N SER A 249 -13.84 16.19 -0.46
CA SER A 249 -14.12 14.82 -0.04
C SER A 249 -15.04 14.08 -1.01
N ARG A 250 -15.96 14.78 -1.68
CA ARG A 250 -16.80 14.21 -2.75
C ARG A 250 -15.97 13.75 -3.95
N ASP A 251 -14.95 14.52 -4.36
CA ASP A 251 -14.11 14.17 -5.49
C ASP A 251 -13.29 12.90 -5.15
N HIS A 252 -12.73 12.80 -3.94
CA HIS A 252 -12.04 11.61 -3.46
C HIS A 252 -12.94 10.37 -3.48
N ILE A 253 -14.17 10.49 -2.98
CA ILE A 253 -15.16 9.40 -2.99
C ILE A 253 -15.43 8.97 -4.44
N TYR A 254 -15.72 9.90 -5.32
CA TYR A 254 -16.04 9.60 -6.72
C TYR A 254 -14.88 8.94 -7.46
N GLU A 255 -13.67 9.43 -7.29
CA GLU A 255 -12.46 8.83 -7.87
C GLU A 255 -12.25 7.41 -7.36
N ARG A 256 -12.46 7.16 -6.07
CA ARG A 256 -12.28 5.83 -5.50
C ARG A 256 -13.34 4.84 -5.99
N PHE A 257 -14.62 5.24 -6.02
CA PHE A 257 -15.70 4.43 -6.57
C PHE A 257 -15.53 4.15 -8.07
N LEU A 258 -15.04 5.12 -8.82
CA LEU A 258 -14.69 4.91 -10.23
C LEU A 258 -13.56 3.89 -10.38
N LYS A 259 -12.51 4.01 -9.59
CA LYS A 259 -11.38 3.07 -9.61
C LYS A 259 -11.86 1.64 -9.36
N GLU A 260 -12.70 1.42 -8.36
CA GLU A 260 -13.27 0.10 -8.06
C GLU A 260 -14.16 -0.39 -9.21
N SER A 261 -15.00 0.48 -9.75
CA SER A 261 -15.83 0.15 -10.93
C SER A 261 -15.00 -0.34 -12.10
N LEU A 262 -13.87 0.31 -12.37
CA LEU A 262 -12.96 -0.08 -13.47
C LEU A 262 -12.29 -1.43 -13.18
N ILE A 263 -11.93 -1.69 -11.93
CA ILE A 263 -11.36 -2.98 -11.51
C ILE A 263 -12.39 -4.10 -11.74
N LEU A 264 -13.59 -3.93 -11.21
CA LEU A 264 -14.65 -4.94 -11.33
C LEU A 264 -15.08 -5.18 -12.80
N LEU A 265 -15.16 -4.13 -13.61
CA LEU A 265 -15.48 -4.26 -15.03
C LEU A 265 -14.41 -5.02 -15.83
N ASN A 266 -13.15 -4.90 -15.47
CA ASN A 266 -12.04 -5.50 -16.21
C ASN A 266 -11.67 -6.90 -15.71
N HIS A 267 -11.90 -7.19 -14.43
CA HIS A 267 -11.32 -8.36 -13.76
C HIS A 267 -12.34 -9.28 -13.08
N SER A 268 -13.63 -8.96 -13.12
CA SER A 268 -14.68 -9.84 -12.65
C SER A 268 -15.58 -10.33 -13.78
N SER A 269 -16.23 -11.47 -13.55
CA SER A 269 -17.31 -11.99 -14.40
C SER A 269 -18.69 -11.39 -14.06
N TRP A 270 -18.76 -10.49 -13.08
CA TRP A 270 -20.00 -9.92 -12.59
C TRP A 270 -20.74 -9.12 -13.66
N SER A 271 -22.05 -9.23 -13.70
CA SER A 271 -22.88 -8.39 -14.55
C SER A 271 -22.79 -6.90 -14.12
N ILE A 272 -23.19 -6.00 -15.00
CA ILE A 272 -23.24 -4.56 -14.67
C ILE A 272 -24.15 -4.30 -13.46
N ALA A 273 -25.20 -5.11 -13.30
CA ALA A 273 -26.12 -5.00 -12.17
C ALA A 273 -25.44 -5.45 -10.85
N GLU A 274 -24.75 -6.58 -10.87
CA GLU A 274 -23.99 -7.07 -9.70
C GLU A 274 -22.92 -6.07 -9.27
N ILE A 275 -22.18 -5.49 -10.21
CA ILE A 275 -21.22 -4.41 -9.92
C ILE A 275 -21.91 -3.18 -9.32
N ALA A 276 -23.05 -2.78 -9.86
CA ALA A 276 -23.80 -1.64 -9.30
C ALA A 276 -24.22 -1.91 -7.86
N TYR A 277 -24.75 -3.10 -7.58
CA TYR A 277 -25.22 -3.47 -6.23
C TYR A 277 -24.06 -3.64 -5.25
N SER A 278 -22.95 -4.27 -5.63
CA SER A 278 -21.76 -4.41 -4.78
C SER A 278 -21.15 -3.04 -4.42
N LEU A 279 -21.28 -2.06 -5.29
CA LEU A 279 -20.89 -0.66 -5.03
C LEU A 279 -21.98 0.15 -4.30
N GLY A 280 -23.01 -0.50 -3.76
CA GLY A 280 -24.06 0.13 -2.96
C GLY A 280 -25.03 1.01 -3.76
N TYR A 281 -25.13 0.84 -5.07
CA TYR A 281 -26.17 1.51 -5.86
C TYR A 281 -27.49 0.74 -5.74
N LYS A 282 -28.56 1.45 -5.37
CA LYS A 282 -29.90 0.85 -5.31
C LYS A 282 -30.51 0.57 -6.69
N ASP A 283 -30.00 1.23 -7.74
CA ASP A 283 -30.47 1.13 -9.11
C ASP A 283 -29.29 1.19 -10.06
N VAL A 284 -29.28 0.29 -11.04
CA VAL A 284 -28.25 0.19 -12.11
C VAL A 284 -28.20 1.48 -12.95
N SER A 285 -29.31 2.17 -13.12
CA SER A 285 -29.37 3.43 -13.86
C SER A 285 -28.53 4.53 -13.19
N HIS A 286 -28.54 4.60 -11.86
CA HIS A 286 -27.71 5.53 -11.10
C HIS A 286 -26.23 5.23 -11.26
N PHE A 287 -25.86 3.95 -11.25
CA PHE A 287 -24.48 3.54 -11.53
C PHE A 287 -24.05 3.91 -12.95
N ASN A 288 -24.88 3.60 -13.94
CA ASN A 288 -24.61 3.95 -15.34
C ASN A 288 -24.44 5.47 -15.53
N HIS A 289 -25.27 6.28 -14.86
CA HIS A 289 -25.17 7.73 -14.90
C HIS A 289 -23.86 8.22 -14.26
N PHE A 290 -23.51 7.71 -13.08
CA PHE A 290 -22.27 8.01 -12.40
C PHE A 290 -21.06 7.68 -13.27
N PHE A 291 -21.00 6.43 -13.77
CA PHE A 291 -19.88 5.94 -14.58
C PHE A 291 -19.72 6.76 -15.88
N LYS A 292 -20.84 7.02 -16.57
CA LYS A 292 -20.83 7.84 -17.78
C LYS A 292 -20.39 9.28 -17.50
N LYS A 293 -20.82 9.87 -16.38
CA LYS A 293 -20.37 11.21 -15.97
C LYS A 293 -18.87 11.27 -15.74
N MET A 294 -18.28 10.21 -15.17
CA MET A 294 -16.86 10.18 -14.83
C MET A 294 -15.96 9.79 -16.02
N THR A 295 -16.45 8.99 -16.97
CA THR A 295 -15.63 8.40 -18.05
C THR A 295 -16.07 8.80 -19.46
N ASN A 296 -17.19 9.50 -19.61
CA ASN A 296 -17.87 9.79 -20.88
C ASN A 296 -18.31 8.54 -21.67
N THR A 297 -18.22 7.34 -21.11
CA THR A 297 -18.61 6.06 -21.72
C THR A 297 -19.56 5.29 -20.80
N ARG A 298 -20.36 4.37 -21.38
CA ARG A 298 -21.19 3.48 -20.55
C ARG A 298 -20.36 2.31 -20.03
N PRO A 299 -20.70 1.73 -18.85
CA PRO A 299 -20.00 0.54 -18.35
C PRO A 299 -19.98 -0.63 -19.34
N SER A 300 -21.10 -0.86 -20.08
CA SER A 300 -21.21 -1.89 -21.11
C SER A 300 -20.23 -1.69 -22.27
N ASP A 301 -20.03 -0.46 -22.69
CA ASP A 301 -19.16 -0.11 -23.80
C ASP A 301 -17.69 -0.13 -23.36
N TYR A 302 -17.43 0.14 -22.08
CA TYR A 302 -16.10 0.03 -21.49
C TYR A 302 -15.64 -1.43 -21.39
N ARG A 303 -16.51 -2.36 -20.94
CA ARG A 303 -16.21 -3.80 -20.83
C ARG A 303 -15.92 -4.46 -22.20
N LYS A 304 -16.50 -3.98 -23.28
CA LYS A 304 -16.28 -4.51 -24.62
C LYS A 304 -14.95 -4.10 -25.26
N ARG A 305 -14.22 -3.21 -24.63
CA ARG A 305 -12.91 -2.74 -25.10
C ARG A 305 -11.77 -3.57 -24.51
#